data_529b48b1cf2a1ef117eabc3bfcfd11f7
#
_entry.id   529b48b1cf2a1ef117eabc3bfcfd11f7
#
_cell.length_a   1.000
_cell.length_b   1.000
_cell.length_c   1.000
_cell.angle_alpha   90.00
_cell.angle_beta   90.00
_cell.angle_gamma   90.00
#
_symmetry.space_group_name_H-M   'P 1'
#
loop_
_entity.id
_entity.type
_entity.pdbx_description
1 polymer ?
#
loop_
_entity_poly.entity_id
_entity_poly.type
_entity_poly.pdbx_seq_one_letter_code
_entity_poly.pdbx_strand_id
1 'polypeptide(L)'
;MTTRSSARAVASLSPVGGGATPEGLSQLAHRRLIGILGLLLPVLLYVLAGLLPTVGLPRWKALNSLSAYYYTGAVSVFAGVLFALALFLLTYPGYKEVAADRVVGRLGGLAAIAVALFPTSPPDGLLPPSWWHHNMAIIHHASAVVLFVAFILFAIWLFRKSNIPERRDRPLEKRRRDDICLACGIIMIVAVLWAASSMVTHAPIFLPESIAIIGFAVSWLTKGEAHKPVMQIVSRVRQRLTMGQR
;
A
#
# COMPACT_ATOMS: atom_id res chain seq x y z
N MET A 1 -61.66 36.54 18.50
CA MET A 1 -61.20 35.16 18.83
C MET A 1 -59.97 34.90 17.97
N THR A 2 -58.81 35.12 18.51
CA THR A 2 -57.50 35.03 17.82
C THR A 2 -56.74 33.85 18.44
N THR A 3 -56.61 32.77 17.72
CA THR A 3 -55.77 31.61 18.10
C THR A 3 -54.34 31.85 17.70
N ARG A 4 -53.45 32.05 18.68
CA ARG A 4 -52.00 32.04 18.50
C ARG A 4 -51.51 30.61 18.33
N SER A 5 -51.02 30.29 17.12
CA SER A 5 -50.22 29.09 16.85
C SER A 5 -48.80 29.31 17.35
N SER A 6 -48.38 28.63 18.41
CA SER A 6 -47.02 28.62 18.89
C SER A 6 -46.23 27.60 18.08
N ALA A 7 -45.53 28.07 17.07
CA ALA A 7 -44.50 27.26 16.40
C ALA A 7 -43.33 26.99 17.38
N ARG A 8 -43.26 25.79 17.90
CA ARG A 8 -42.15 25.29 18.71
C ARG A 8 -40.92 25.13 17.81
N ALA A 9 -39.96 26.02 17.95
CA ALA A 9 -38.67 25.90 17.31
C ALA A 9 -38.01 24.61 17.84
N VAL A 10 -37.91 23.59 16.97
CA VAL A 10 -37.07 22.44 17.20
C VAL A 10 -35.63 22.89 17.01
N ALA A 11 -34.95 23.19 18.11
CA ALA A 11 -33.52 23.42 18.12
C ALA A 11 -32.83 22.16 17.60
N SER A 12 -32.27 22.23 16.41
CA SER A 12 -31.38 21.19 15.87
C SER A 12 -30.15 21.12 16.76
N LEU A 13 -30.11 20.14 17.66
CA LEU A 13 -28.89 19.78 18.39
C LEU A 13 -27.85 19.29 17.36
N SER A 14 -26.95 20.18 16.99
CA SER A 14 -25.72 19.78 16.31
C SER A 14 -24.95 18.83 17.23
N PRO A 15 -24.52 17.65 16.78
CA PRO A 15 -23.72 16.77 17.61
C PRO A 15 -22.36 17.43 17.85
N VAL A 16 -22.17 17.97 19.06
CA VAL A 16 -20.86 18.36 19.60
C VAL A 16 -20.11 17.08 19.90
N GLY A 17 -19.29 16.67 18.96
CA GLY A 17 -18.41 15.53 19.11
C GLY A 17 -17.77 15.19 17.77
N GLY A 18 -16.56 15.72 17.51
CA GLY A 18 -15.77 15.43 16.31
C GLY A 18 -15.29 13.97 16.25
N GLY A 19 -16.19 13.01 16.44
CA GLY A 19 -15.97 11.59 16.17
C GLY A 19 -15.95 11.38 14.66
N ALA A 20 -14.91 10.72 14.16
CA ALA A 20 -14.86 10.31 12.76
C ALA A 20 -16.12 9.48 12.43
N THR A 21 -16.75 9.76 11.29
CA THR A 21 -17.91 8.97 10.83
C THR A 21 -17.49 7.51 10.62
N PRO A 22 -18.40 6.53 10.81
CA PRO A 22 -18.09 5.11 10.58
C PRO A 22 -17.46 4.85 9.21
N GLU A 23 -17.91 5.55 8.17
CA GLU A 23 -17.34 5.49 6.82
C GLU A 23 -15.88 5.99 6.77
N GLY A 24 -15.57 7.07 7.48
CA GLY A 24 -14.21 7.59 7.57
C GLY A 24 -13.26 6.64 8.30
N LEU A 25 -13.71 5.98 9.37
CA LEU A 25 -12.94 4.96 10.08
C LEU A 25 -12.69 3.73 9.19
N SER A 26 -13.68 3.29 8.42
CA SER A 26 -13.53 2.19 7.47
C SER A 26 -12.49 2.51 6.38
N GLN A 27 -12.51 3.72 5.83
CA GLN A 27 -11.51 4.15 4.83
C GLN A 27 -10.09 4.22 5.40
N LEU A 28 -9.91 4.66 6.64
CA LEU A 28 -8.60 4.68 7.29
C LEU A 28 -8.08 3.27 7.53
N ALA A 29 -8.94 2.35 8.01
CA ALA A 29 -8.58 0.95 8.20
C ALA A 29 -8.16 0.30 6.87
N HIS A 30 -8.92 0.52 5.81
CA HIS A 30 -8.62 0.05 4.46
C HIS A 30 -7.22 0.49 4.00
N ARG A 31 -6.88 1.78 4.14
CA ARG A 31 -5.55 2.30 3.78
C ARG A 31 -4.43 1.70 4.62
N ARG A 32 -4.67 1.49 5.91
CA ARG A 32 -3.69 0.85 6.81
C ARG A 32 -3.42 -0.59 6.42
N LEU A 33 -4.47 -1.35 6.09
CA LEU A 33 -4.32 -2.74 5.65
C LEU A 33 -3.48 -2.84 4.38
N ILE A 34 -3.72 -2.00 3.37
CA ILE A 34 -2.89 -1.93 2.16
C ILE A 34 -1.42 -1.69 2.53
N GLY A 35 -1.17 -0.69 3.38
CA GLY A 35 0.20 -0.37 3.79
C GLY A 35 0.87 -1.49 4.58
N ILE A 36 0.15 -2.14 5.51
CA ILE A 36 0.70 -3.27 6.28
C ILE A 36 1.03 -4.45 5.38
N LEU A 37 0.12 -4.83 4.47
CA LEU A 37 0.36 -5.92 3.52
C LEU A 37 1.59 -5.66 2.65
N GLY A 38 1.73 -4.44 2.11
CA GLY A 38 2.90 -4.07 1.34
C GLY A 38 4.20 -4.09 2.16
N LEU A 39 4.17 -3.60 3.41
CA LEU A 39 5.35 -3.58 4.28
C LEU A 39 5.82 -4.99 4.68
N LEU A 40 4.88 -5.88 4.93
CA LEU A 40 5.19 -7.24 5.36
C LEU A 40 5.60 -8.15 4.20
N LEU A 41 5.19 -7.86 2.97
CA LEU A 41 5.39 -8.76 1.83
C LEU A 41 6.83 -9.22 1.64
N PRO A 42 7.86 -8.35 1.50
CA PRO A 42 9.23 -8.80 1.28
C PRO A 42 9.76 -9.67 2.43
N VAL A 43 9.40 -9.31 3.67
CA VAL A 43 9.84 -10.04 4.87
C VAL A 43 9.21 -11.42 4.94
N LEU A 44 7.90 -11.51 4.73
CA LEU A 44 7.17 -12.78 4.76
C LEU A 44 7.64 -13.72 3.66
N LEU A 45 7.90 -13.21 2.45
CA LEU A 45 8.41 -14.02 1.35
C LEU A 45 9.77 -14.62 1.70
N TYR A 46 10.70 -13.80 2.19
CA TYR A 46 12.04 -14.25 2.59
C TYR A 46 11.99 -15.29 3.73
N VAL A 47 11.23 -14.97 4.79
CA VAL A 47 11.14 -15.86 5.97
C VAL A 47 10.48 -17.19 5.63
N LEU A 48 9.35 -17.17 4.91
CA LEU A 48 8.62 -18.39 4.58
C LEU A 48 9.38 -19.27 3.59
N ALA A 49 10.07 -18.70 2.60
CA ALA A 49 10.92 -19.48 1.72
C ALA A 49 12.11 -20.13 2.47
N GLY A 50 12.61 -19.47 3.52
CA GLY A 50 13.62 -20.05 4.40
C GLY A 50 13.07 -21.17 5.30
N LEU A 51 11.84 -21.04 5.79
CA LEU A 51 11.17 -22.05 6.62
C LEU A 51 10.66 -23.25 5.80
N LEU A 52 10.19 -23.00 4.58
CA LEU A 52 9.65 -23.99 3.65
C LEU A 52 10.59 -24.10 2.43
N PRO A 53 11.75 -24.75 2.58
CA PRO A 53 12.78 -24.76 1.55
C PRO A 53 12.28 -25.48 0.29
N THR A 54 12.64 -24.94 -0.86
CA THR A 54 12.36 -25.51 -2.17
C THR A 54 13.63 -26.20 -2.68
N VAL A 55 13.49 -27.44 -3.12
CA VAL A 55 14.61 -28.20 -3.71
C VAL A 55 15.14 -27.46 -4.94
N GLY A 56 16.46 -27.33 -5.05
CA GLY A 56 17.09 -26.57 -6.14
C GLY A 56 17.30 -25.07 -5.86
N LEU A 57 16.74 -24.53 -4.75
CA LEU A 57 16.94 -23.14 -4.38
C LEU A 57 17.74 -22.99 -3.06
N PRO A 58 18.56 -21.93 -2.94
CA PRO A 58 19.34 -21.69 -1.73
C PRO A 58 18.42 -21.29 -0.56
N ARG A 59 18.61 -21.95 0.59
CA ARG A 59 17.91 -21.63 1.83
C ARG A 59 18.48 -20.36 2.47
N TRP A 60 17.63 -19.50 3.03
CA TRP A 60 18.01 -18.26 3.72
C TRP A 60 18.86 -17.31 2.87
N LYS A 61 18.66 -17.33 1.55
CA LYS A 61 19.25 -16.40 0.61
C LYS A 61 18.12 -15.71 -0.17
N ALA A 62 18.23 -14.40 -0.35
CA ALA A 62 17.27 -13.68 -1.18
C ALA A 62 17.37 -14.19 -2.63
N LEU A 63 16.21 -14.41 -3.24
CA LEU A 63 16.11 -14.72 -4.66
C LEU A 63 16.32 -13.45 -5.50
N ASN A 64 16.44 -13.60 -6.80
CA ASN A 64 16.73 -12.49 -7.71
C ASN A 64 15.65 -11.40 -7.73
N SER A 65 14.37 -11.75 -7.45
CA SER A 65 13.24 -10.82 -7.41
C SER A 65 12.20 -11.25 -6.37
N LEU A 66 11.29 -10.33 -6.00
CA LEU A 66 10.11 -10.70 -5.19
C LEU A 66 9.21 -11.69 -5.94
N SER A 67 9.10 -11.55 -7.26
CA SER A 67 8.28 -12.42 -8.09
C SER A 67 8.85 -13.84 -8.20
N ALA A 68 10.15 -14.04 -8.01
CA ALA A 68 10.77 -15.36 -7.99
C ALA A 68 10.25 -16.25 -6.85
N TYR A 69 9.74 -15.65 -5.77
CA TYR A 69 9.13 -16.39 -4.66
C TYR A 69 7.83 -17.10 -5.02
N TYR A 70 7.26 -16.82 -6.19
CA TYR A 70 6.18 -17.60 -6.77
C TYR A 70 6.52 -19.10 -6.87
N TYR A 71 7.79 -19.43 -7.07
CA TYR A 71 8.29 -20.80 -7.22
C TYR A 71 8.77 -21.44 -5.90
N THR A 72 8.39 -20.88 -4.77
CA THR A 72 8.80 -21.34 -3.44
C THR A 72 7.61 -21.72 -2.57
N GLY A 73 7.86 -22.26 -1.38
CA GLY A 73 6.83 -22.48 -0.37
C GLY A 73 6.10 -21.20 0.08
N ALA A 74 6.57 -20.01 -0.32
CA ALA A 74 5.93 -18.74 -0.02
C ALA A 74 4.91 -18.28 -1.11
N VAL A 75 4.63 -19.08 -2.13
CA VAL A 75 3.72 -18.74 -3.24
C VAL A 75 2.34 -18.29 -2.77
N SER A 76 1.78 -18.94 -1.75
CA SER A 76 0.46 -18.60 -1.21
C SER A 76 0.43 -17.19 -0.60
N VAL A 77 1.53 -16.76 0.04
CA VAL A 77 1.66 -15.40 0.56
C VAL A 77 1.86 -14.40 -0.56
N PHE A 78 2.70 -14.71 -1.55
CA PHE A 78 2.91 -13.86 -2.71
C PHE A 78 1.58 -13.58 -3.44
N ALA A 79 0.89 -14.64 -3.86
CA ALA A 79 -0.38 -14.52 -4.56
C ALA A 79 -1.48 -13.92 -3.66
N GLY A 80 -1.59 -14.40 -2.41
CA GLY A 80 -2.62 -13.94 -1.47
C GLY A 80 -2.52 -12.46 -1.15
N VAL A 81 -1.32 -11.94 -0.92
CA VAL A 81 -1.11 -10.50 -0.68
C VAL A 81 -1.42 -9.68 -1.92
N LEU A 82 -1.01 -10.12 -3.11
CA LEU A 82 -1.33 -9.44 -4.37
C LEU A 82 -2.83 -9.42 -4.64
N PHE A 83 -3.56 -10.51 -4.43
CA PHE A 83 -5.02 -10.53 -4.54
C PHE A 83 -5.69 -9.63 -3.52
N ALA A 84 -5.23 -9.62 -2.26
CA ALA A 84 -5.74 -8.72 -1.24
C ALA A 84 -5.50 -7.25 -1.63
N LEU A 85 -4.29 -6.90 -2.07
CA LEU A 85 -3.98 -5.56 -2.58
C LEU A 85 -4.85 -5.20 -3.78
N ALA A 86 -5.06 -6.14 -4.71
CA ALA A 86 -5.92 -5.94 -5.87
C ALA A 86 -7.36 -5.61 -5.47
N LEU A 87 -7.96 -6.38 -4.57
CA LEU A 87 -9.32 -6.13 -4.07
C LEU A 87 -9.41 -4.75 -3.41
N PHE A 88 -8.42 -4.40 -2.58
CA PHE A 88 -8.39 -3.10 -1.94
C PHE A 88 -8.22 -1.94 -2.93
N LEU A 89 -7.43 -2.10 -3.97
CA LEU A 89 -7.25 -1.08 -5.01
C LEU A 89 -8.48 -0.95 -5.91
N LEU A 90 -9.12 -2.07 -6.29
CA LEU A 90 -10.33 -2.10 -7.10
C LEU A 90 -11.51 -1.45 -6.38
N THR A 91 -11.61 -1.66 -5.07
CA THR A 91 -12.68 -1.11 -4.22
C THR A 91 -12.34 0.26 -3.63
N TYR A 92 -11.16 0.82 -3.97
CA TYR A 92 -10.75 2.12 -3.43
C TYR A 92 -11.66 3.25 -3.92
N PRO A 93 -12.42 3.90 -3.02
CA PRO A 93 -13.41 4.90 -3.42
C PRO A 93 -12.77 6.20 -3.92
N GLY A 94 -11.52 6.49 -3.49
CA GLY A 94 -10.85 7.75 -3.81
C GLY A 94 -11.54 8.97 -3.21
N TYR A 95 -11.26 10.14 -3.77
CA TYR A 95 -12.02 11.37 -3.51
C TYR A 95 -13.25 11.40 -4.41
N LYS A 96 -14.43 11.75 -3.84
CA LYS A 96 -15.73 11.70 -4.53
C LYS A 96 -15.75 12.42 -5.88
N GLU A 97 -14.99 13.51 -6.00
CA GLU A 97 -14.98 14.39 -7.18
C GLU A 97 -13.85 14.06 -8.19
N VAL A 98 -12.98 13.08 -7.91
CA VAL A 98 -11.80 12.82 -8.73
C VAL A 98 -11.84 11.43 -9.34
N ALA A 99 -12.24 11.35 -10.60
CA ALA A 99 -12.26 10.09 -11.35
C ALA A 99 -10.88 9.42 -11.44
N ALA A 100 -9.80 10.21 -11.47
CA ALA A 100 -8.43 9.71 -11.57
C ALA A 100 -8.06 8.73 -10.44
N ASP A 101 -8.51 8.97 -9.19
CA ASP A 101 -8.22 8.07 -8.06
C ASP A 101 -8.78 6.67 -8.31
N ARG A 102 -10.01 6.61 -8.84
CA ARG A 102 -10.67 5.32 -9.17
C ARG A 102 -10.04 4.64 -10.36
N VAL A 103 -9.66 5.40 -11.39
CA VAL A 103 -9.01 4.85 -12.59
C VAL A 103 -7.65 4.26 -12.22
N VAL A 104 -6.80 5.00 -11.52
CA VAL A 104 -5.48 4.52 -11.08
C VAL A 104 -5.62 3.33 -10.13
N GLY A 105 -6.61 3.35 -9.22
CA GLY A 105 -6.90 2.21 -8.35
C GLY A 105 -7.29 0.96 -9.12
N ARG A 106 -8.22 1.09 -10.09
CA ARG A 106 -8.65 -0.04 -10.93
C ARG A 106 -7.52 -0.60 -11.79
N LEU A 107 -6.74 0.26 -12.44
CA LEU A 107 -5.59 -0.17 -13.23
C LEU A 107 -4.55 -0.88 -12.36
N GLY A 108 -4.21 -0.31 -11.20
CA GLY A 108 -3.30 -0.95 -10.25
C GLY A 108 -3.84 -2.27 -9.72
N GLY A 109 -5.15 -2.35 -9.41
CA GLY A 109 -5.79 -3.59 -8.95
C GLY A 109 -5.79 -4.69 -10.02
N LEU A 110 -6.14 -4.38 -11.26
CA LEU A 110 -6.08 -5.33 -12.37
C LEU A 110 -4.64 -5.78 -12.64
N ALA A 111 -3.68 -4.85 -12.59
CA ALA A 111 -2.27 -5.16 -12.71
C ALA A 111 -1.77 -6.09 -11.60
N ALA A 112 -2.19 -5.88 -10.34
CA ALA A 112 -1.84 -6.77 -9.23
C ALA A 112 -2.40 -8.19 -9.41
N ILE A 113 -3.63 -8.32 -9.93
CA ILE A 113 -4.20 -9.63 -10.31
C ILE A 113 -3.33 -10.29 -11.39
N ALA A 114 -2.96 -9.55 -12.42
CA ALA A 114 -2.16 -10.09 -13.51
C ALA A 114 -0.75 -10.53 -13.04
N VAL A 115 -0.10 -9.74 -12.16
CA VAL A 115 1.18 -10.13 -11.53
C VAL A 115 1.03 -11.41 -10.70
N ALA A 116 -0.11 -11.60 -10.02
CA ALA A 116 -0.36 -12.80 -9.22
C ALA A 116 -0.66 -14.04 -10.08
N LEU A 117 -1.34 -13.87 -11.20
CA LEU A 117 -1.77 -14.99 -12.08
C LEU A 117 -0.70 -15.41 -13.09
N PHE A 118 0.08 -14.47 -13.59
CA PHE A 118 1.10 -14.73 -14.60
C PHE A 118 2.49 -14.66 -13.95
N PRO A 119 3.13 -15.81 -13.66
CA PRO A 119 4.44 -15.80 -13.00
C PRO A 119 5.55 -15.34 -13.95
N THR A 120 6.57 -14.74 -13.37
CA THR A 120 7.83 -14.44 -14.07
C THR A 120 8.56 -15.72 -14.48
N SER A 121 9.72 -15.60 -15.11
CA SER A 121 10.57 -16.76 -15.41
C SER A 121 11.01 -17.46 -14.11
N PRO A 122 11.08 -18.80 -14.11
CA PRO A 122 11.61 -19.54 -12.97
C PRO A 122 13.03 -19.08 -12.62
N PRO A 123 13.38 -19.04 -11.34
CA PRO A 123 14.76 -18.76 -10.92
C PRO A 123 15.71 -19.88 -11.38
N ASP A 124 17.01 -19.55 -11.51
CA ASP A 124 18.05 -20.49 -11.84
C ASP A 124 18.05 -21.71 -10.90
N GLY A 125 18.20 -22.87 -11.42
CA GLY A 125 18.15 -24.14 -10.67
C GLY A 125 16.77 -24.81 -10.65
N LEU A 126 15.72 -24.16 -11.17
CA LEU A 126 14.39 -24.76 -11.35
C LEU A 126 14.02 -24.90 -12.80
N LEU A 127 13.46 -26.06 -13.16
CA LEU A 127 12.83 -26.25 -14.46
C LEU A 127 11.46 -25.54 -14.49
N PRO A 128 11.10 -24.91 -15.62
CA PRO A 128 9.77 -24.33 -15.76
C PRO A 128 8.70 -25.42 -15.68
N PRO A 129 7.59 -25.16 -14.98
CA PRO A 129 6.44 -26.06 -15.01
C PRO A 129 5.93 -26.26 -16.45
N SER A 130 5.32 -27.40 -16.76
CA SER A 130 4.84 -27.74 -18.11
C SER A 130 3.81 -26.76 -18.66
N TRP A 131 3.09 -26.06 -17.80
CA TRP A 131 2.09 -25.04 -18.17
C TRP A 131 2.70 -23.64 -18.36
N TRP A 132 3.97 -23.43 -18.00
CA TRP A 132 4.61 -22.12 -18.08
C TRP A 132 5.04 -21.83 -19.55
N HIS A 133 4.78 -20.60 -20.00
CA HIS A 133 5.15 -20.09 -21.30
C HIS A 133 5.80 -18.71 -21.18
N HIS A 134 6.75 -18.41 -22.05
CA HIS A 134 7.48 -17.14 -22.05
C HIS A 134 6.55 -15.90 -22.06
N ASN A 135 5.40 -15.97 -22.74
CA ASN A 135 4.42 -14.89 -22.75
C ASN A 135 3.88 -14.55 -21.34
N MET A 136 3.87 -15.51 -20.40
CA MET A 136 3.47 -15.22 -19.01
C MET A 136 4.44 -14.25 -18.35
N ALA A 137 5.75 -14.42 -18.56
CA ALA A 137 6.74 -13.49 -18.05
C ALA A 137 6.59 -12.08 -18.66
N ILE A 138 6.26 -11.98 -19.95
CA ILE A 138 5.99 -10.69 -20.60
C ILE A 138 4.78 -10.00 -19.96
N ILE A 139 3.66 -10.73 -19.80
CA ILE A 139 2.45 -10.19 -19.15
C ILE A 139 2.77 -9.78 -17.71
N HIS A 140 3.52 -10.61 -16.97
CA HIS A 140 3.95 -10.30 -15.62
C HIS A 140 4.71 -8.98 -15.56
N HIS A 141 5.78 -8.82 -16.33
CA HIS A 141 6.60 -7.62 -16.31
C HIS A 141 5.83 -6.36 -16.75
N ALA A 142 5.02 -6.46 -17.80
CA ALA A 142 4.16 -5.37 -18.26
C ALA A 142 3.18 -4.95 -17.13
N SER A 143 2.56 -5.93 -16.47
CA SER A 143 1.64 -5.69 -15.36
C SER A 143 2.36 -5.12 -14.13
N ALA A 144 3.57 -5.59 -13.82
CA ALA A 144 4.38 -5.03 -12.74
C ALA A 144 4.72 -3.56 -12.98
N VAL A 145 5.07 -3.19 -14.21
CA VAL A 145 5.29 -1.78 -14.58
C VAL A 145 4.03 -0.94 -14.32
N VAL A 146 2.86 -1.39 -14.79
CA VAL A 146 1.59 -0.69 -14.56
C VAL A 146 1.29 -0.57 -13.05
N LEU A 147 1.55 -1.62 -12.28
CA LEU A 147 1.34 -1.62 -10.83
C LEU A 147 2.25 -0.60 -10.12
N PHE A 148 3.55 -0.60 -10.41
CA PHE A 148 4.48 0.36 -9.81
C PHE A 148 4.19 1.80 -10.25
N VAL A 149 3.81 2.03 -11.50
CA VAL A 149 3.36 3.35 -11.96
C VAL A 149 2.12 3.81 -11.18
N ALA A 150 1.14 2.93 -10.97
CA ALA A 150 -0.02 3.25 -10.14
C ALA A 150 0.38 3.61 -8.70
N PHE A 151 1.31 2.88 -8.09
CA PHE A 151 1.83 3.16 -6.75
C PHE A 151 2.51 4.52 -6.66
N ILE A 152 3.35 4.86 -7.64
CA ILE A 152 4.03 6.14 -7.74
C ILE A 152 3.01 7.28 -7.89
N LEU A 153 2.00 7.12 -8.75
CA LEU A 153 0.93 8.11 -8.95
C LEU A 153 0.13 8.33 -7.67
N PHE A 154 -0.17 7.28 -6.91
CA PHE A 154 -0.79 7.44 -5.60
C PHE A 154 0.05 8.29 -4.66
N ALA A 155 1.34 8.02 -4.55
CA ALA A 155 2.22 8.71 -3.62
C ALA A 155 2.48 10.17 -4.03
N ILE A 156 2.89 10.40 -5.29
CA ILE A 156 3.32 11.73 -5.75
C ILE A 156 2.13 12.68 -5.96
N TRP A 157 1.03 12.16 -6.47
CA TRP A 157 -0.07 13.00 -6.93
C TRP A 157 -1.33 12.84 -6.08
N LEU A 158 -1.93 11.63 -6.04
CA LEU A 158 -3.28 11.44 -5.51
C LEU A 158 -3.36 11.69 -4.00
N PHE A 159 -2.36 11.25 -3.22
CA PHE A 159 -2.35 11.44 -1.77
C PHE A 159 -2.03 12.86 -1.34
N ARG A 160 -1.43 13.66 -2.21
CA ARG A 160 -1.05 15.05 -1.94
C ARG A 160 -2.15 16.05 -2.31
N LYS A 161 -3.23 15.61 -2.94
CA LYS A 161 -4.39 16.46 -3.21
C LYS A 161 -4.96 17.07 -1.92
N SER A 162 -5.40 18.33 -2.01
CA SER A 162 -5.96 19.09 -0.91
C SER A 162 -6.98 20.09 -1.44
N ASN A 163 -8.03 20.35 -0.67
CA ASN A 163 -8.99 21.42 -0.94
C ASN A 163 -8.40 22.82 -0.67
N ILE A 164 -7.25 22.90 0.01
CA ILE A 164 -6.51 24.14 0.22
C ILE A 164 -5.42 24.20 -0.86
N PRO A 165 -5.56 25.13 -1.86
CA PRO A 165 -4.64 25.18 -3.00
C PRO A 165 -3.22 25.50 -2.58
N GLU A 166 -3.02 26.57 -1.81
CA GLU A 166 -1.71 27.02 -1.41
C GLU A 166 -1.11 26.16 -0.29
N ARG A 167 0.12 25.70 -0.51
CA ARG A 167 0.80 24.82 0.46
C ARG A 167 1.02 25.50 1.81
N ARG A 168 1.31 26.81 1.82
CA ARG A 168 1.57 27.59 3.04
C ARG A 168 0.37 27.63 3.99
N ASP A 169 -0.85 27.54 3.44
CA ASP A 169 -2.10 27.64 4.21
C ASP A 169 -2.57 26.27 4.72
N ARG A 170 -1.92 25.18 4.28
CA ARG A 170 -2.23 23.83 4.76
C ARG A 170 -1.72 23.63 6.19
N PRO A 171 -2.47 22.90 7.05
CA PRO A 171 -1.99 22.51 8.38
C PRO A 171 -0.64 21.81 8.32
N LEU A 172 0.22 22.01 9.32
CA LEU A 172 1.57 21.41 9.39
C LEU A 172 1.54 19.90 9.24
N GLU A 173 0.56 19.23 9.87
CA GLU A 173 0.37 17.79 9.77
C GLU A 173 0.12 17.35 8.31
N LYS A 174 -0.72 18.09 7.58
CA LYS A 174 -0.98 17.82 6.15
C LYS A 174 0.28 18.03 5.31
N ARG A 175 1.04 19.12 5.55
CA ARG A 175 2.29 19.37 4.85
C ARG A 175 3.31 18.26 5.05
N ARG A 176 3.51 17.81 6.30
CA ARG A 176 4.40 16.68 6.62
C ARG A 176 3.99 15.39 5.92
N ARG A 177 2.70 15.07 5.91
CA ARG A 177 2.18 13.90 5.17
C ARG A 177 2.42 14.01 3.67
N ASP A 178 2.22 15.19 3.10
CA ASP A 178 2.49 15.45 1.68
C ASP A 178 3.97 15.29 1.33
N ASP A 179 4.87 15.70 2.24
CA ASP A 179 6.32 15.56 2.07
C ASP A 179 6.76 14.09 2.17
N ILE A 180 6.23 13.35 3.14
CA ILE A 180 6.50 11.91 3.27
C ILE A 180 6.03 11.16 2.01
N CYS A 181 4.82 11.44 1.53
CA CYS A 181 4.30 10.82 0.32
C CYS A 181 5.16 11.17 -0.92
N LEU A 182 5.62 12.42 -1.03
CA LEU A 182 6.52 12.83 -2.12
C LEU A 182 7.86 12.09 -2.05
N ALA A 183 8.47 12.04 -0.86
CA ALA A 183 9.72 11.33 -0.65
C ALA A 183 9.58 9.84 -1.00
N CYS A 184 8.50 9.18 -0.54
CA CYS A 184 8.19 7.80 -0.90
C CYS A 184 8.07 7.62 -2.42
N GLY A 185 7.37 8.55 -3.10
CA GLY A 185 7.23 8.50 -4.56
C GLY A 185 8.56 8.65 -5.29
N ILE A 186 9.43 9.54 -4.84
CA ILE A 186 10.78 9.71 -5.41
C ILE A 186 11.62 8.44 -5.17
N ILE A 187 11.59 7.90 -3.96
CA ILE A 187 12.28 6.64 -3.63
C ILE A 187 11.80 5.51 -4.54
N MET A 188 10.47 5.39 -4.76
CA MET A 188 9.93 4.38 -5.67
C MET A 188 10.42 4.57 -7.11
N ILE A 189 10.47 5.81 -7.63
CA ILE A 189 11.00 6.08 -8.97
C ILE A 189 12.46 5.62 -9.07
N VAL A 190 13.29 6.02 -8.13
CA VAL A 190 14.72 5.64 -8.10
C VAL A 190 14.87 4.12 -8.02
N ALA A 191 14.08 3.46 -7.17
CA ALA A 191 14.12 2.02 -7.02
C ALA A 191 13.65 1.28 -8.29
N VAL A 192 12.61 1.75 -8.97
CA VAL A 192 12.14 1.17 -10.24
C VAL A 192 13.17 1.37 -11.34
N LEU A 193 13.81 2.54 -11.44
CA LEU A 193 14.89 2.79 -12.40
C LEU A 193 16.10 1.90 -12.11
N TRP A 194 16.44 1.71 -10.82
CA TRP A 194 17.48 0.76 -10.42
C TRP A 194 17.11 -0.67 -10.83
N ALA A 195 15.88 -1.14 -10.54
CA ALA A 195 15.42 -2.45 -10.98
C ALA A 195 15.53 -2.62 -12.51
N ALA A 196 15.10 -1.60 -13.27
CA ALA A 196 15.20 -1.62 -14.74
C ALA A 196 16.65 -1.73 -15.22
N SER A 197 17.58 -0.97 -14.64
CA SER A 197 19.00 -1.06 -14.95
C SER A 197 19.60 -2.43 -14.57
N SER A 198 19.19 -2.98 -13.43
CA SER A 198 19.60 -4.30 -12.97
C SER A 198 19.12 -5.43 -13.90
N MET A 199 17.93 -5.31 -14.49
CA MET A 199 17.45 -6.26 -15.50
C MET A 199 18.33 -6.28 -16.75
N VAL A 200 18.86 -5.11 -17.19
CA VAL A 200 19.78 -5.03 -18.32
C VAL A 200 21.15 -5.66 -17.99
N THR A 201 21.62 -5.51 -16.76
CA THR A 201 22.90 -6.04 -16.29
C THR A 201 22.80 -7.46 -15.70
N HIS A 202 21.62 -8.07 -15.73
CA HIS A 202 21.32 -9.38 -15.09
C HIS A 202 21.64 -9.41 -13.59
N ALA A 203 21.61 -8.27 -12.92
CA ALA A 203 21.78 -8.17 -11.47
C ALA A 203 20.47 -8.47 -10.73
N PRO A 204 20.53 -8.94 -9.45
CA PRO A 204 19.34 -9.17 -8.64
C PRO A 204 18.50 -7.89 -8.43
N ILE A 205 17.18 -8.00 -8.60
CA ILE A 205 16.23 -6.89 -8.42
C ILE A 205 15.40 -6.98 -7.12
N PHE A 206 15.63 -8.00 -6.29
CA PHE A 206 14.92 -8.17 -5.01
C PHE A 206 14.98 -6.93 -4.12
N LEU A 207 16.17 -6.32 -4.00
CA LEU A 207 16.35 -5.17 -3.13
C LEU A 207 15.64 -3.91 -3.67
N PRO A 208 15.83 -3.50 -4.92
CA PRO A 208 15.09 -2.36 -5.44
C PRO A 208 13.57 -2.57 -5.48
N GLU A 209 13.06 -3.77 -5.80
CA GLU A 209 11.62 -4.07 -5.69
C GLU A 209 11.12 -3.93 -4.25
N SER A 210 11.87 -4.45 -3.27
CA SER A 210 11.53 -4.34 -1.84
C SER A 210 11.47 -2.88 -1.40
N ILE A 211 12.45 -2.06 -1.80
CA ILE A 211 12.47 -0.62 -1.49
C ILE A 211 11.25 0.09 -2.10
N ALA A 212 10.91 -0.22 -3.35
CA ALA A 212 9.74 0.35 -3.99
C ALA A 212 8.43 -0.03 -3.28
N ILE A 213 8.26 -1.29 -2.89
CA ILE A 213 7.07 -1.76 -2.15
C ILE A 213 7.01 -1.15 -0.74
N ILE A 214 8.14 -1.00 -0.05
CA ILE A 214 8.20 -0.33 1.25
C ILE A 214 7.82 1.16 1.10
N GLY A 215 8.32 1.85 0.07
CA GLY A 215 7.92 3.23 -0.24
C GLY A 215 6.41 3.37 -0.46
N PHE A 216 5.83 2.46 -1.24
CA PHE A 216 4.37 2.35 -1.41
C PHE A 216 3.68 2.15 -0.05
N ALA A 217 4.10 1.18 0.74
CA ALA A 217 3.52 0.84 2.03
C ALA A 217 3.52 2.03 3.00
N VAL A 218 4.65 2.73 3.12
CA VAL A 218 4.79 3.91 3.97
C VAL A 218 3.88 5.04 3.51
N SER A 219 3.73 5.26 2.20
CA SER A 219 2.81 6.28 1.68
C SER A 219 1.34 5.98 2.03
N TRP A 220 0.91 4.71 1.97
CA TRP A 220 -0.43 4.27 2.35
C TRP A 220 -0.67 4.33 3.85
N LEU A 221 0.30 3.93 4.68
CA LEU A 221 0.23 4.05 6.14
C LEU A 221 0.14 5.53 6.57
N THR A 222 0.92 6.41 5.92
CA THR A 222 0.87 7.85 6.13
C THR A 222 -0.51 8.41 5.78
N LYS A 223 -1.07 8.02 4.64
CA LYS A 223 -2.42 8.42 4.22
C LYS A 223 -3.51 7.82 5.10
N GLY A 224 -3.29 6.63 5.65
CA GLY A 224 -4.17 5.96 6.61
C GLY A 224 -4.04 6.50 8.04
N GLU A 225 -3.21 7.52 8.27
CA GLU A 225 -2.96 8.11 9.61
C GLU A 225 -2.60 7.05 10.66
N ALA A 226 -1.81 6.06 10.26
CA ALA A 226 -1.44 4.92 11.12
C ALA A 226 -0.66 5.32 12.38
N HIS A 227 -0.01 6.48 12.38
CA HIS A 227 0.72 7.01 13.52
C HIS A 227 -0.18 7.47 14.69
N LYS A 228 -1.43 7.90 14.40
CA LYS A 228 -2.35 8.43 15.43
C LYS A 228 -2.69 7.42 16.53
N PRO A 229 -3.15 6.18 16.22
CA PRO A 229 -3.44 5.19 17.26
C PRO A 229 -2.20 4.80 18.05
N VAL A 230 -1.03 4.71 17.41
CA VAL A 230 0.24 4.42 18.11
C VAL A 230 0.58 5.52 19.11
N MET A 231 0.49 6.79 18.72
CA MET A 231 0.73 7.92 19.63
C MET A 231 -0.27 7.95 20.78
N GLN A 232 -1.53 7.60 20.56
CA GLN A 232 -2.53 7.51 21.64
C GLN A 232 -2.22 6.39 22.63
N ILE A 233 -1.76 5.23 22.14
CA ILE A 233 -1.33 4.13 23.02
C ILE A 233 -0.12 4.55 23.84
N VAL A 234 0.90 5.12 23.20
CA VAL A 234 2.12 5.60 23.87
C VAL A 234 1.79 6.65 24.94
N SER A 235 0.92 7.60 24.63
CA SER A 235 0.49 8.63 25.60
C SER A 235 -0.26 8.02 26.80
N ARG A 236 -1.15 7.06 26.59
CA ARG A 236 -1.88 6.34 27.65
C ARG A 236 -0.92 5.54 28.55
N VAL A 237 0.03 4.84 27.96
CA VAL A 237 1.05 4.08 28.70
C VAL A 237 1.89 5.03 29.53
N ARG A 238 2.35 6.14 28.96
CA ARG A 238 3.11 7.17 29.70
C ARG A 238 2.33 7.76 30.85
N GLN A 239 1.04 8.09 30.67
CA GLN A 239 0.17 8.58 31.74
C GLN A 239 0.02 7.56 32.86
N ARG A 240 -0.18 6.27 32.55
CA ARG A 240 -0.27 5.23 33.59
C ARG A 240 1.01 5.08 34.37
N LEU A 241 2.18 5.15 33.73
CA LEU A 241 3.48 5.08 34.40
C LEU A 241 3.70 6.29 35.34
N THR A 242 3.28 7.49 34.95
CA THR A 242 3.40 8.69 35.78
C THR A 242 2.40 8.76 36.93
N MET A 243 1.21 8.15 36.80
CA MET A 243 0.23 8.06 37.88
C MET A 243 0.54 6.95 38.88
N GLY A 244 1.24 5.90 38.49
CA GLY A 244 1.67 4.82 39.38
C GLY A 244 2.88 5.15 40.25
N GLN A 245 3.50 6.32 40.10
CA GLN A 245 4.63 6.81 40.87
C GLN A 245 4.24 7.87 41.92
N ARG A 246 2.95 8.14 42.06
CA ARG A 246 2.40 8.99 43.14
C ARG A 246 1.59 8.15 44.12
#